data_356f4b2e484913f39752f06ae5a0c454
#
_entry.id   356f4b2e484913f39752f06ae5a0c454
#
_cell.length_a   1.000
_cell.length_b   1.000
_cell.length_c   1.000
_cell.angle_alpha   90.00
_cell.angle_beta   90.00
_cell.angle_gamma   90.00
#
_symmetry.space_group_name_H-M   'P 1'
#
loop_
_entity.id
_entity.type
_entity.pdbx_description
1 polymer ?
#
loop_
_entity_poly.entity_id
_entity_poly.type
_entity_poly.pdbx_seq_one_letter_code
_entity_poly.pdbx_strand_id
1 'polypeptide(L)'
;LDSLKLAAGEVVKDLELYPPVISPYENLFYGKQELLIEVNPNGAALGFTNQIVGQQLRNAYEGAIARRFARGDNEVTIRVLLPRDYGNPQSLDDFFLAVPGSAPIRYVPFAQVVNVSEQPGFSTIRRAGGAREVLIRAGFADNAGNPANIVTDYTQTKLPAIKEKYNVEQVVRGEQEDMKESFQQLIVGLFVGLGLIYMVLALVFSSYTKPLVIMSVIPFGMI
;
A
#
# COMPACT_ATOMS: atom_id res chain seq x y z
N LEU A 1 4.58 -6.89 6.38
CA LEU A 1 4.08 -5.52 6.56
C LEU A 1 4.74 -4.85 7.76
N ASP A 2 4.93 -5.58 8.85
CA ASP A 2 5.54 -5.04 10.07
C ASP A 2 6.96 -4.52 9.82
N SER A 3 7.76 -5.25 9.05
CA SER A 3 9.11 -4.79 8.63
C SER A 3 9.05 -3.46 7.86
N LEU A 4 8.09 -3.33 6.94
CA LEU A 4 7.86 -2.09 6.18
C LEU A 4 7.41 -0.95 7.10
N LYS A 5 6.52 -1.23 8.05
CA LYS A 5 6.05 -0.23 9.04
C LYS A 5 7.19 0.25 9.93
N LEU A 6 8.01 -0.67 10.43
CA LEU A 6 9.18 -0.34 11.25
C LEU A 6 10.22 0.46 10.46
N ALA A 7 10.53 0.02 9.23
CA ALA A 7 11.44 0.74 8.35
C ALA A 7 10.94 2.17 8.06
N ALA A 8 9.67 2.30 7.69
CA ALA A 8 9.07 3.60 7.42
C ALA A 8 9.07 4.52 8.65
N GLY A 9 8.76 3.97 9.83
CA GLY A 9 8.80 4.72 11.08
C GLY A 9 10.22 5.19 11.46
N GLU A 10 11.25 4.41 11.17
CA GLU A 10 12.66 4.80 11.37
C GLU A 10 13.05 5.92 10.40
N VAL A 11 12.66 5.80 9.11
CA VAL A 11 12.90 6.86 8.13
C VAL A 11 12.22 8.16 8.51
N VAL A 12 10.96 8.12 8.95
CA VAL A 12 10.22 9.32 9.39
C VAL A 12 10.93 9.99 10.55
N LYS A 13 11.34 9.23 11.57
CA LYS A 13 12.09 9.76 12.73
C LYS A 13 13.43 10.37 12.34
N ASP A 14 14.14 9.73 11.43
CA ASP A 14 15.41 10.27 10.93
C ASP A 14 15.19 11.57 10.16
N LEU A 15 14.15 11.64 9.33
CA LEU A 15 13.81 12.85 8.57
C LEU A 15 13.37 14.01 9.48
N GLU A 16 12.76 13.74 10.62
CA GLU A 16 12.44 14.79 11.63
C GLU A 16 13.69 15.47 12.20
N LEU A 17 14.84 14.82 12.15
CA LEU A 17 16.12 15.39 12.61
C LEU A 17 16.77 16.32 11.58
N TYR A 18 16.26 16.38 10.34
CA TYR A 18 16.74 17.29 9.31
C TYR A 18 16.00 18.63 9.38
N PRO A 19 16.63 19.73 9.80
CA PRO A 19 15.95 21.00 10.05
C PRO A 19 15.11 21.55 8.90
N PRO A 20 15.49 21.34 7.61
CA PRO A 20 14.69 21.82 6.50
C PRO A 20 13.48 20.95 6.17
N VAL A 21 13.35 19.75 6.78
CA VAL A 21 12.25 18.81 6.52
C VAL A 21 11.07 19.16 7.41
N ILE A 22 9.89 19.26 6.82
CA ILE A 22 8.65 19.60 7.53
C ILE A 22 7.68 18.45 7.46
N SER A 23 7.16 18.05 8.64
CA SER A 23 6.07 17.09 8.80
C SER A 23 6.26 15.79 7.96
N PRO A 24 7.38 15.07 8.12
CA PRO A 24 7.51 13.78 7.46
C PRO A 24 6.46 12.81 7.99
N TYR A 25 5.81 12.06 7.08
CA TYR A 25 4.82 11.07 7.45
C TYR A 25 4.83 9.88 6.48
N GLU A 26 4.36 8.76 6.94
CA GLU A 26 4.16 7.56 6.14
C GLU A 26 2.67 7.23 6.01
N ASN A 27 2.29 6.49 4.96
CA ASN A 27 0.90 6.23 4.64
C ASN A 27 0.39 4.83 5.04
N LEU A 28 1.15 4.08 5.83
CA LEU A 28 0.77 2.77 6.36
C LEU A 28 0.18 2.92 7.77
N PHE A 29 -1.03 3.45 7.86
CA PHE A 29 -1.68 3.67 9.14
C PHE A 29 -2.27 2.39 9.71
N TYR A 30 -2.17 2.25 11.04
CA TYR A 30 -2.97 1.27 11.74
C TYR A 30 -4.46 1.64 11.64
N GLY A 31 -5.27 0.63 11.40
CA GLY A 31 -6.72 0.73 11.35
C GLY A 31 -7.36 0.26 12.66
N LYS A 32 -8.43 -0.51 12.52
CA LYS A 32 -9.10 -1.11 13.67
C LYS A 32 -8.28 -2.24 14.25
N GLN A 33 -8.44 -2.48 15.55
CA GLN A 33 -7.92 -3.69 16.19
C GLN A 33 -8.58 -4.92 15.58
N GLU A 34 -7.77 -5.93 15.29
CA GLU A 34 -8.19 -7.21 14.75
C GLU A 34 -7.98 -8.29 15.82
N LEU A 35 -8.98 -9.16 15.97
CA LEU A 35 -8.86 -10.35 16.79
C LEU A 35 -8.47 -11.51 15.89
N LEU A 36 -7.25 -12.02 16.08
CA LEU A 36 -6.80 -13.23 15.43
C LEU A 36 -7.24 -14.43 16.28
N ILE A 37 -8.05 -15.28 15.69
CA ILE A 37 -8.65 -16.44 16.35
C ILE A 37 -8.06 -17.70 15.73
N GLU A 38 -7.38 -18.51 16.54
CA GLU A 38 -6.77 -19.75 16.11
C GLU A 38 -7.29 -20.92 16.97
N VAL A 39 -7.62 -22.03 16.30
CA VAL A 39 -8.06 -23.25 17.01
C VAL A 39 -6.88 -23.82 17.78
N ASN A 40 -7.05 -24.01 19.08
CA ASN A 40 -6.05 -24.63 19.95
C ASN A 40 -6.07 -26.19 19.84
N PRO A 41 -5.10 -26.89 20.41
CA PRO A 41 -5.05 -28.37 20.36
C PRO A 41 -6.32 -29.06 20.91
N ASN A 42 -6.96 -28.49 21.95
CA ASN A 42 -8.20 -29.05 22.49
C ASN A 42 -9.36 -28.89 21.49
N GLY A 43 -9.46 -27.74 20.84
CA GLY A 43 -10.44 -27.52 19.77
C GLY A 43 -10.23 -28.44 18.59
N ALA A 44 -8.99 -28.64 18.16
CA ALA A 44 -8.65 -29.57 17.09
C ALA A 44 -9.03 -31.01 17.44
N ALA A 45 -8.81 -31.45 18.67
CA ALA A 45 -9.22 -32.78 19.16
C ALA A 45 -10.75 -33.00 19.16
N LEU A 46 -11.51 -31.89 19.33
CA LEU A 46 -12.98 -31.91 19.24
C LEU A 46 -13.52 -31.79 17.79
N GLY A 47 -12.62 -31.71 16.80
CA GLY A 47 -12.98 -31.60 15.39
C GLY A 47 -13.24 -30.19 14.89
N PHE A 48 -12.88 -29.16 15.66
CA PHE A 48 -12.96 -27.78 15.18
C PHE A 48 -11.84 -27.46 14.20
N THR A 49 -12.17 -26.67 13.19
CA THR A 49 -11.24 -26.02 12.28
C THR A 49 -11.47 -24.52 12.31
N ASN A 50 -10.48 -23.72 11.90
CA ASN A 50 -10.63 -22.28 11.81
C ASN A 50 -11.84 -21.87 10.94
N GLN A 51 -12.15 -22.66 9.90
CA GLN A 51 -13.31 -22.44 9.04
C GLN A 51 -14.62 -22.62 9.81
N ILE A 52 -14.75 -23.70 10.58
CA ILE A 52 -15.97 -24.03 11.37
C ILE A 52 -16.20 -22.96 12.44
N VAL A 53 -15.13 -22.59 13.15
CA VAL A 53 -15.20 -21.54 14.18
C VAL A 53 -15.59 -20.20 13.55
N GLY A 54 -14.92 -19.81 12.45
CA GLY A 54 -15.23 -18.57 11.74
C GLY A 54 -16.67 -18.52 11.22
N GLN A 55 -17.19 -19.66 10.73
CA GLN A 55 -18.59 -19.74 10.27
C GLN A 55 -19.59 -19.59 11.42
N GLN A 56 -19.33 -20.24 12.56
CA GLN A 56 -20.22 -20.13 13.73
C GLN A 56 -20.22 -18.70 14.29
N LEU A 57 -19.03 -18.07 14.39
CA LEU A 57 -18.92 -16.67 14.79
C LEU A 57 -19.65 -15.74 13.83
N ARG A 58 -19.42 -15.89 12.53
CA ARG A 58 -20.12 -15.08 11.51
C ARG A 58 -21.63 -15.22 11.65
N ASN A 59 -22.14 -16.44 11.76
CA ASN A 59 -23.58 -16.69 11.89
C ASN A 59 -24.15 -16.07 13.18
N ALA A 60 -23.37 -16.06 14.26
CA ALA A 60 -23.81 -15.45 15.52
C ALA A 60 -23.82 -13.90 15.45
N TYR A 61 -22.76 -13.30 14.89
CA TYR A 61 -22.62 -11.84 14.88
C TYR A 61 -23.26 -11.16 13.67
N GLU A 62 -23.19 -11.74 12.47
CA GLU A 62 -23.77 -11.18 11.25
C GLU A 62 -25.13 -11.77 10.91
N GLY A 63 -25.43 -12.96 11.47
CA GLY A 63 -26.58 -13.77 11.13
C GLY A 63 -26.39 -14.65 9.91
N ALA A 64 -27.24 -15.66 9.80
CA ALA A 64 -27.25 -16.62 8.71
C ALA A 64 -28.31 -16.26 7.66
N ILE A 65 -27.93 -16.26 6.38
CA ILE A 65 -28.88 -16.09 5.29
C ILE A 65 -29.60 -17.42 5.08
N ALA A 66 -30.88 -17.47 5.45
CA ALA A 66 -31.69 -18.66 5.31
C ALA A 66 -32.16 -18.88 3.86
N ARG A 67 -32.51 -17.81 3.16
CA ARG A 67 -32.99 -17.88 1.77
C ARG A 67 -32.91 -16.54 1.07
N ARG A 68 -32.66 -16.60 -0.25
CA ARG A 68 -32.85 -15.47 -1.17
C ARG A 68 -33.85 -15.88 -2.25
N PHE A 69 -34.74 -14.98 -2.62
CA PHE A 69 -35.68 -15.20 -3.70
C PHE A 69 -36.07 -13.88 -4.36
N ALA A 70 -36.41 -13.95 -5.63
CA ALA A 70 -36.91 -12.81 -6.36
C ALA A 70 -38.40 -12.57 -6.06
N ARG A 71 -38.77 -11.31 -5.85
CA ARG A 71 -40.16 -10.87 -5.72
C ARG A 71 -40.38 -9.69 -6.66
N GLY A 72 -40.90 -9.98 -7.85
CA GLY A 72 -40.94 -8.99 -8.93
C GLY A 72 -39.51 -8.61 -9.35
N ASP A 73 -39.21 -7.32 -9.40
CA ASP A 73 -37.89 -6.78 -9.77
C ASP A 73 -36.92 -6.68 -8.57
N ASN A 74 -37.35 -7.10 -7.37
CA ASN A 74 -36.54 -6.99 -6.17
C ASN A 74 -36.07 -8.36 -5.65
N GLU A 75 -34.81 -8.44 -5.18
CA GLU A 75 -34.32 -9.59 -4.44
C GLU A 75 -34.65 -9.45 -2.94
N VAL A 76 -35.32 -10.44 -2.39
CA VAL A 76 -35.64 -10.53 -0.96
C VAL A 76 -34.69 -11.52 -0.30
N THR A 77 -33.98 -11.06 0.73
CA THR A 77 -33.09 -11.90 1.54
C THR A 77 -33.70 -12.10 2.92
N ILE A 78 -33.91 -13.37 3.30
CA ILE A 78 -34.28 -13.74 4.66
C ILE A 78 -33.02 -14.05 5.44
N ARG A 79 -32.79 -13.28 6.51
CA ARG A 79 -31.65 -13.45 7.42
C ARG A 79 -32.15 -13.80 8.82
N VAL A 80 -31.56 -14.83 9.41
CA VAL A 80 -31.83 -15.22 10.81
C VAL A 80 -30.72 -14.62 11.66
N LEU A 81 -31.09 -13.88 12.67
CA LEU A 81 -30.19 -13.19 13.61
C LEU A 81 -30.47 -13.69 15.02
N LEU A 82 -29.42 -13.80 15.83
CA LEU A 82 -29.60 -13.91 17.29
C LEU A 82 -30.11 -12.57 17.83
N PRO A 83 -31.04 -12.58 18.80
CA PRO A 83 -31.48 -11.35 19.47
C PRO A 83 -30.26 -10.64 20.06
N ARG A 84 -30.06 -9.39 19.70
CA ARG A 84 -29.02 -8.52 20.28
C ARG A 84 -29.65 -7.61 21.32
N ASP A 85 -29.12 -7.70 22.51
CA ASP A 85 -29.35 -6.67 23.49
C ASP A 85 -28.40 -5.51 23.18
N TYR A 86 -28.90 -4.42 22.63
CA TYR A 86 -28.08 -3.26 22.19
C TYR A 86 -27.31 -2.59 23.34
N GLY A 87 -27.65 -2.92 24.59
CA GLY A 87 -26.95 -2.42 25.78
C GLY A 87 -25.79 -3.28 26.27
N ASN A 88 -25.67 -4.52 25.78
CA ASN A 88 -24.64 -5.45 26.23
C ASN A 88 -24.16 -6.30 25.05
N PRO A 89 -23.10 -5.86 24.32
CA PRO A 89 -22.54 -6.69 23.26
C PRO A 89 -22.08 -8.01 23.87
N GLN A 90 -22.57 -9.14 23.38
CA GLN A 90 -22.11 -10.46 23.82
C GLN A 90 -20.58 -10.52 23.75
N SER A 91 -19.95 -10.68 24.90
CA SER A 91 -18.51 -10.93 24.98
C SER A 91 -18.19 -12.26 24.29
N LEU A 92 -17.04 -12.34 23.63
CA LEU A 92 -16.53 -13.60 23.09
C LEU A 92 -16.34 -14.65 24.19
N ASP A 93 -16.12 -14.21 25.43
CA ASP A 93 -15.93 -15.10 26.59
C ASP A 93 -17.18 -15.89 26.95
N ASP A 94 -18.37 -15.33 26.67
CA ASP A 94 -19.66 -15.98 26.93
C ASP A 94 -20.17 -16.78 25.73
N PHE A 95 -19.37 -16.89 24.66
CA PHE A 95 -19.81 -17.55 23.45
C PHE A 95 -19.56 -19.04 23.49
N PHE A 96 -20.55 -19.82 23.04
CA PHE A 96 -20.48 -21.27 22.95
C PHE A 96 -20.46 -21.74 21.50
N LEU A 97 -19.58 -22.68 21.20
CA LEU A 97 -19.46 -23.31 19.89
C LEU A 97 -20.12 -24.69 19.90
N ALA A 98 -20.88 -24.99 18.87
CA ALA A 98 -21.44 -26.33 18.65
C ALA A 98 -20.34 -27.25 18.13
N VAL A 99 -20.15 -28.38 18.83
CA VAL A 99 -19.17 -29.42 18.47
C VAL A 99 -19.55 -30.08 17.14
N PRO A 100 -18.66 -30.10 16.14
CA PRO A 100 -18.95 -30.66 14.83
C PRO A 100 -19.27 -32.16 14.93
N GLY A 101 -20.34 -32.59 14.22
CA GLY A 101 -20.69 -34.01 14.14
C GLY A 101 -21.23 -34.65 15.43
N SER A 102 -21.45 -33.87 16.50
CA SER A 102 -22.00 -34.41 17.72
C SER A 102 -23.53 -34.64 17.61
N ALA A 103 -24.00 -35.80 18.04
CA ALA A 103 -25.42 -36.11 18.13
C ALA A 103 -25.70 -36.80 19.51
N PRO A 104 -26.45 -36.15 20.43
CA PRO A 104 -27.05 -34.82 20.32
C PRO A 104 -26.01 -33.68 20.26
N ILE A 105 -26.41 -32.49 19.77
CA ILE A 105 -25.53 -31.31 19.68
C ILE A 105 -25.00 -30.96 21.06
N ARG A 106 -23.68 -30.90 21.18
CA ARG A 106 -22.99 -30.45 22.40
C ARG A 106 -22.38 -29.09 22.15
N TYR A 107 -22.36 -28.27 23.16
CA TYR A 107 -21.77 -26.93 23.13
C TYR A 107 -20.55 -26.86 24.08
N VAL A 108 -19.52 -26.18 23.65
CA VAL A 108 -18.32 -25.94 24.46
C VAL A 108 -18.03 -24.45 24.47
N PRO A 109 -17.51 -23.92 25.60
CA PRO A 109 -17.11 -22.52 25.66
C PRO A 109 -16.06 -22.19 24.62
N PHE A 110 -16.19 -21.03 23.97
CA PHE A 110 -15.27 -20.54 22.94
C PHE A 110 -13.81 -20.51 23.42
N ALA A 111 -13.58 -19.96 24.62
CA ALA A 111 -12.26 -19.85 25.22
C ALA A 111 -11.54 -21.20 25.46
N GLN A 112 -12.26 -22.33 25.50
CA GLN A 112 -11.63 -23.64 25.66
C GLN A 112 -11.08 -24.24 24.37
N VAL A 113 -11.56 -23.77 23.21
CA VAL A 113 -11.24 -24.37 21.90
C VAL A 113 -10.41 -23.44 20.99
N VAL A 114 -10.24 -22.18 21.38
CA VAL A 114 -9.46 -21.21 20.59
C VAL A 114 -8.50 -20.40 21.44
N ASN A 115 -7.45 -19.90 20.83
CA ASN A 115 -6.62 -18.84 21.32
C ASN A 115 -6.99 -17.55 20.58
N VAL A 116 -7.14 -16.46 21.35
CA VAL A 116 -7.43 -15.12 20.79
C VAL A 116 -6.23 -14.24 21.05
N SER A 117 -5.72 -13.60 20.00
CA SER A 117 -4.70 -12.57 20.12
C SER A 117 -5.18 -11.29 19.46
N GLU A 118 -4.87 -10.15 20.07
CA GLU A 118 -5.19 -8.83 19.52
C GLU A 118 -3.98 -8.29 18.80
N GLN A 119 -4.22 -7.79 17.60
CA GLN A 119 -3.20 -7.08 16.83
C GLN A 119 -3.81 -5.87 16.12
N PRO A 120 -3.03 -4.80 15.94
CA PRO A 120 -3.48 -3.68 15.13
C PRO A 120 -3.52 -4.10 13.66
N GLY A 121 -4.67 -4.05 13.04
CA GLY A 121 -4.81 -4.23 11.60
C GLY A 121 -4.31 -3.00 10.84
N PHE A 122 -3.93 -3.15 9.57
CA PHE A 122 -3.60 -2.03 8.71
C PHE A 122 -4.84 -1.52 7.97
N SER A 123 -5.08 -0.21 7.99
CA SER A 123 -6.25 0.39 7.34
C SER A 123 -6.23 0.25 5.83
N THR A 124 -5.04 0.34 5.23
CA THR A 124 -4.85 0.26 3.79
C THR A 124 -3.49 -0.38 3.47
N ILE A 125 -3.48 -1.33 2.55
CA ILE A 125 -2.26 -1.96 2.03
C ILE A 125 -2.12 -1.57 0.57
N ARG A 126 -1.07 -0.82 0.24
CA ARG A 126 -0.75 -0.44 -1.15
C ARG A 126 0.21 -1.44 -1.79
N ARG A 127 0.05 -1.62 -3.09
CA ARG A 127 0.95 -2.41 -3.93
C ARG A 127 1.29 -1.67 -5.20
N ALA A 128 2.56 -1.75 -5.60
CA ALA A 128 3.03 -1.31 -6.89
C ALA A 128 3.90 -2.42 -7.52
N GLY A 129 3.67 -2.73 -8.79
CA GLY A 129 4.38 -3.81 -9.46
C GLY A 129 4.26 -5.18 -8.79
N GLY A 130 3.16 -5.45 -8.05
CA GLY A 130 2.96 -6.69 -7.29
C GLY A 130 3.57 -6.70 -5.88
N ALA A 131 4.53 -5.83 -5.59
CA ALA A 131 5.14 -5.69 -4.26
C ALA A 131 4.32 -4.76 -3.35
N ARG A 132 4.40 -5.01 -2.04
CA ARG A 132 3.81 -4.10 -1.03
C ARG A 132 4.69 -2.87 -0.90
N GLU A 133 4.08 -1.68 -0.90
CA GLU A 133 4.81 -0.42 -0.75
C GLU A 133 4.27 0.43 0.39
N VAL A 134 5.16 1.19 1.01
CA VAL A 134 4.85 2.28 1.93
C VAL A 134 5.43 3.56 1.34
N LEU A 135 4.63 4.59 1.27
CA LEU A 135 5.04 5.88 0.76
C LEU A 135 5.32 6.82 1.93
N ILE A 136 6.55 7.31 1.99
CA ILE A 136 6.97 8.33 2.94
C ILE A 136 6.99 9.66 2.21
N ARG A 137 6.36 10.66 2.79
CA ARG A 137 6.29 12.03 2.26
C ARG A 137 6.75 13.02 3.31
N ALA A 138 7.40 14.07 2.85
CA ALA A 138 7.79 15.21 3.67
C ALA A 138 7.66 16.50 2.88
N GLY A 139 7.37 17.60 3.56
CA GLY A 139 7.52 18.93 3.02
C GLY A 139 8.92 19.48 3.28
N PHE A 140 9.26 20.58 2.60
CA PHE A 140 10.49 21.31 2.82
C PHE A 140 10.18 22.78 3.09
N ALA A 141 10.97 23.39 3.96
CA ALA A 141 10.87 24.82 4.24
C ALA A 141 11.29 25.64 3.00
N ASP A 142 10.70 26.83 2.81
CA ASP A 142 10.97 27.70 1.66
C ASP A 142 12.46 28.09 1.54
N ASN A 143 13.20 28.07 2.65
CA ASN A 143 14.63 28.37 2.72
C ASN A 143 15.52 27.12 2.78
N ALA A 144 14.99 25.94 2.49
CA ALA A 144 15.69 24.65 2.60
C ALA A 144 16.82 24.45 1.59
N GLY A 145 16.99 25.38 0.64
CA GLY A 145 17.86 25.16 -0.51
C GLY A 145 17.24 24.19 -1.51
N ASN A 146 18.07 23.37 -2.17
CA ASN A 146 17.56 22.38 -3.11
C ASN A 146 17.17 21.08 -2.35
N PRO A 147 15.87 20.71 -2.28
CA PRO A 147 15.41 19.49 -1.63
C PRO A 147 16.10 18.22 -2.15
N ALA A 148 16.49 18.23 -3.42
CA ALA A 148 17.21 17.14 -4.05
C ALA A 148 18.49 16.73 -3.35
N ASN A 149 19.24 17.70 -2.87
CA ASN A 149 20.50 17.42 -2.20
C ASN A 149 20.25 16.69 -0.87
N ILE A 150 19.19 17.07 -0.15
CA ILE A 150 18.80 16.43 1.11
C ILE A 150 18.36 14.98 0.85
N VAL A 151 17.50 14.78 -0.16
CA VAL A 151 17.05 13.43 -0.53
C VAL A 151 18.23 12.57 -0.97
N THR A 152 19.16 13.13 -1.77
CA THR A 152 20.33 12.40 -2.25
C THR A 152 21.26 12.04 -1.09
N ASP A 153 21.55 12.99 -0.20
CA ASP A 153 22.37 12.74 0.99
C ASP A 153 21.75 11.65 1.88
N TYR A 154 20.47 11.76 2.19
CA TYR A 154 19.76 10.77 3.00
C TYR A 154 19.76 9.38 2.37
N THR A 155 19.49 9.30 1.06
CA THR A 155 19.45 8.03 0.32
C THR A 155 20.81 7.36 0.22
N GLN A 156 21.91 8.12 0.22
CA GLN A 156 23.26 7.57 0.14
C GLN A 156 23.84 7.23 1.52
N THR A 157 23.50 7.97 2.56
CA THR A 157 24.14 7.86 3.88
C THR A 157 23.34 6.99 4.85
N LYS A 158 22.06 7.22 5.01
CA LYS A 158 21.21 6.60 6.05
C LYS A 158 20.41 5.42 5.54
N LEU A 159 19.83 5.55 4.38
CA LEU A 159 18.89 4.59 3.84
C LEU A 159 19.49 3.19 3.55
N PRO A 160 20.77 3.03 3.15
CA PRO A 160 21.36 1.70 2.95
C PRO A 160 21.33 0.82 4.22
N ALA A 161 21.58 1.41 5.39
CA ALA A 161 21.55 0.69 6.66
C ALA A 161 20.13 0.20 7.01
N ILE A 162 19.12 1.02 6.74
CA ILE A 162 17.70 0.67 6.96
C ILE A 162 17.26 -0.43 5.99
N LYS A 163 17.70 -0.37 4.73
CA LYS A 163 17.42 -1.40 3.72
C LYS A 163 17.95 -2.78 4.17
N GLU A 164 19.18 -2.84 4.61
CA GLU A 164 19.81 -4.07 5.07
C GLU A 164 19.13 -4.61 6.33
N LYS A 165 18.85 -3.71 7.31
CA LYS A 165 18.24 -4.06 8.59
C LYS A 165 16.84 -4.67 8.45
N TYR A 166 16.02 -4.15 7.54
CA TYR A 166 14.62 -4.56 7.39
C TYR A 166 14.35 -5.38 6.12
N ASN A 167 15.36 -5.63 5.31
CA ASN A 167 15.26 -6.31 4.01
C ASN A 167 14.16 -5.70 3.11
N VAL A 168 14.26 -4.39 2.91
CA VAL A 168 13.32 -3.61 2.09
C VAL A 168 14.04 -2.95 0.93
N GLU A 169 13.33 -2.78 -0.19
CA GLU A 169 13.82 -2.00 -1.33
C GLU A 169 13.28 -0.58 -1.27
N GLN A 170 14.04 0.35 -1.81
CA GLN A 170 13.63 1.73 -1.94
C GLN A 170 13.42 2.10 -3.40
N VAL A 171 12.43 2.94 -3.64
CA VAL A 171 12.24 3.65 -4.89
C VAL A 171 12.03 5.12 -4.54
N VAL A 172 12.96 5.97 -4.95
CA VAL A 172 12.80 7.43 -4.78
C VAL A 172 11.92 7.90 -5.93
N ARG A 173 10.75 8.43 -5.59
CA ARG A 173 9.83 9.04 -6.55
C ARG A 173 9.68 10.51 -6.20
N GLY A 174 9.56 11.36 -7.18
CA GLY A 174 9.33 12.76 -6.97
C GLY A 174 9.60 13.59 -8.21
N GLU A 175 9.39 14.86 -8.10
CA GLU A 175 9.50 15.87 -9.17
C GLU A 175 10.82 15.78 -9.96
N GLN A 176 11.89 15.26 -9.33
CA GLN A 176 13.20 15.11 -9.96
C GLN A 176 13.32 13.93 -10.93
N GLU A 177 12.64 12.83 -10.66
CA GLU A 177 12.62 11.69 -11.58
C GLU A 177 11.83 12.08 -12.82
N ASP A 178 10.69 12.74 -12.65
CA ASP A 178 9.86 13.26 -13.72
C ASP A 178 10.61 14.34 -14.52
N MET A 179 11.38 15.21 -13.87
CA MET A 179 12.24 16.19 -14.54
C MET A 179 13.35 15.54 -15.37
N LYS A 180 14.02 14.52 -14.82
CA LYS A 180 15.10 13.82 -15.54
C LYS A 180 14.57 13.08 -16.78
N GLU A 181 13.43 12.41 -16.64
CA GLU A 181 12.76 11.76 -17.75
C GLU A 181 12.29 12.76 -18.82
N SER A 182 11.69 13.87 -18.39
CA SER A 182 11.29 14.98 -19.27
C SER A 182 12.47 15.60 -19.99
N PHE A 183 13.61 15.78 -19.31
CA PHE A 183 14.84 16.30 -19.89
C PHE A 183 15.42 15.37 -20.97
N GLN A 184 15.41 14.06 -20.72
CA GLN A 184 15.82 13.08 -21.71
C GLN A 184 14.92 13.08 -22.95
N GLN A 185 13.61 13.16 -22.76
CA GLN A 185 12.65 13.23 -23.87
C GLN A 185 12.82 14.55 -24.65
N LEU A 186 13.12 15.64 -24.00
CA LEU A 186 13.36 16.94 -24.62
C LEU A 186 14.63 16.92 -25.48
N ILE A 187 15.72 16.29 -25.00
CA ILE A 187 16.95 16.13 -25.77
C ILE A 187 16.70 15.26 -27.02
N VAL A 188 16.01 14.15 -26.86
CA VAL A 188 15.65 13.27 -28.01
C VAL A 188 14.80 14.04 -29.01
N GLY A 189 13.78 14.77 -28.54
CA GLY A 189 12.93 15.61 -29.39
C GLY A 189 13.71 16.69 -30.13
N LEU A 190 14.70 17.31 -29.47
CA LEU A 190 15.60 18.29 -30.10
C LEU A 190 16.37 17.68 -31.27
N PHE A 191 17.01 16.52 -31.08
CA PHE A 191 17.77 15.87 -32.14
C PHE A 191 16.88 15.41 -33.31
N VAL A 192 15.69 14.89 -33.02
CA VAL A 192 14.71 14.53 -34.05
C VAL A 192 14.26 15.77 -34.81
N GLY A 193 13.95 16.86 -34.10
CA GLY A 193 13.58 18.13 -34.72
C GLY A 193 14.68 18.73 -35.63
N LEU A 194 15.92 18.74 -35.12
CA LEU A 194 17.08 19.17 -35.91
C LEU A 194 17.28 18.28 -37.20
N GLY A 195 17.09 16.97 -37.02
CA GLY A 195 17.16 16.03 -38.15
C GLY A 195 16.10 16.30 -39.23
N LEU A 196 14.87 16.59 -38.84
CA LEU A 196 13.80 16.98 -39.74
C LEU A 196 14.08 18.31 -40.44
N ILE A 197 14.54 19.33 -39.69
CA ILE A 197 14.95 20.61 -40.30
C ILE A 197 16.07 20.42 -41.29
N TYR A 198 17.08 19.61 -40.96
CA TYR A 198 18.16 19.28 -41.85
C TYR A 198 17.64 18.63 -43.14
N MET A 199 16.74 17.66 -43.02
CA MET A 199 16.16 16.97 -44.19
C MET A 199 15.42 17.95 -45.11
N VAL A 200 14.59 18.80 -44.55
CA VAL A 200 13.84 19.80 -45.31
C VAL A 200 14.80 20.79 -46.02
N LEU A 201 15.81 21.28 -45.32
CA LEU A 201 16.80 22.18 -45.91
C LEU A 201 17.64 21.50 -46.97
N ALA A 202 18.00 20.23 -46.83
CA ALA A 202 18.75 19.46 -47.82
C ALA A 202 17.94 19.29 -49.11
N LEU A 203 16.64 19.07 -49.02
CA LEU A 203 15.74 19.01 -50.17
C LEU A 203 15.59 20.37 -50.85
N VAL A 204 15.41 21.45 -50.08
CA VAL A 204 15.22 22.80 -50.66
C VAL A 204 16.48 23.28 -51.36
N PHE A 205 17.66 23.07 -50.74
CA PHE A 205 18.94 23.55 -51.31
C PHE A 205 19.59 22.54 -52.31
N SER A 206 19.02 21.36 -52.48
CA SER A 206 19.59 20.26 -53.29
C SER A 206 21.08 20.02 -52.99
N SER A 207 21.47 20.15 -51.71
CA SER A 207 22.84 20.08 -51.23
C SER A 207 22.89 19.58 -49.77
N TYR A 208 23.84 18.72 -49.45
CA TYR A 208 24.03 18.22 -48.12
C TYR A 208 24.89 19.12 -47.20
N THR A 209 25.72 19.98 -47.82
CA THR A 209 26.65 20.86 -47.06
C THR A 209 26.04 22.21 -46.64
N LYS A 210 25.20 22.80 -47.48
CA LYS A 210 24.57 24.09 -47.19
C LYS A 210 23.70 24.08 -45.92
N PRO A 211 22.86 23.04 -45.67
CA PRO A 211 22.09 22.95 -44.42
C PRO A 211 22.97 22.92 -43.16
N LEU A 212 24.11 22.23 -43.19
CA LEU A 212 25.02 22.16 -42.06
C LEU A 212 25.59 23.53 -41.66
N VAL A 213 25.94 24.37 -42.66
CA VAL A 213 26.40 25.72 -42.42
C VAL A 213 25.29 26.58 -41.80
N ILE A 214 24.04 26.44 -42.31
CA ILE A 214 22.91 27.20 -41.78
C ILE A 214 22.63 26.77 -40.33
N MET A 215 22.60 25.45 -40.06
CA MET A 215 22.35 24.92 -38.73
C MET A 215 23.44 25.21 -37.70
N SER A 216 24.70 25.45 -38.17
CA SER A 216 25.80 25.85 -37.30
C SER A 216 25.59 27.23 -36.66
N VAL A 217 24.67 28.04 -37.20
CA VAL A 217 24.31 29.35 -36.59
C VAL A 217 23.37 29.16 -35.37
N ILE A 218 22.63 28.05 -35.28
CA ILE A 218 21.68 27.84 -34.21
C ILE A 218 22.33 27.97 -32.81
N PRO A 219 23.44 27.30 -32.50
CA PRO A 219 24.07 27.44 -31.17
C PRO A 219 24.57 28.87 -30.87
N PHE A 220 24.88 29.65 -31.88
CA PHE A 220 25.27 31.07 -31.67
C PHE A 220 24.08 31.98 -31.34
N GLY A 221 22.85 31.57 -31.65
CA GLY A 221 21.65 32.31 -31.27
C GLY A 221 21.19 32.04 -29.83
N MET A 222 21.84 31.12 -29.11
CA MET A 222 21.58 30.84 -27.69
C MET A 222 22.50 31.58 -26.71
N ILE A 223 23.47 32.33 -27.20
CA ILE A 223 24.35 33.19 -26.42
C ILE A 223 23.80 34.60 -26.45
#